data_d7fa07d4c23e1d34e279c67e2aedb3a6
#
_entry.id   d7fa07d4c23e1d34e279c67e2aedb3a6
#
_cell.length_a   1.000
_cell.length_b   1.000
_cell.length_c   1.000
_cell.angle_alpha   90.00
_cell.angle_beta   90.00
_cell.angle_gamma   90.00
#
_symmetry.space_group_name_H-M   'P 1'
#
loop_
_entity.id
_entity.type
_entity.pdbx_description
1 polymer ?
#
loop_
_entity_poly.entity_id
_entity_poly.type
_entity_poly.pdbx_seq_one_letter_code
_entity_poly.pdbx_strand_id
1 'polypeptide(L)'
;MAIKSYKPTTAARRQMTVTDYSSLSKVAPEKSLVESLKTNSGRNSYGRITVRHRGGGNRRKYRIIDFKRDKAGIPAQVLTIEYDPNRSAHIALVQYEDGEKRYIIAPNGLKVGDTVVSGPEADIIAGNALPLSAIPVGTFIHNVELYPGKGAQLARAAGIQAQLMAKEGAYALIRLPSGELRNIPANCMATIGQVGNIDHENVSIGKAGRKRHMGWRPTVRGSVMNPNAHPHGGGEGRSPIGRPGPVTPWGKPALGYKTRKHHNRSDKFIVKRRNAK
;
A
#
# COMPACT_ATOMS: atom_id res chain seq x y z
N MET A 1 -0.96 13.65 11.52
CA MET A 1 -0.69 12.90 12.76
C MET A 1 0.74 13.17 13.17
N ALA A 2 1.03 13.26 14.46
CA ALA A 2 2.39 13.53 14.92
C ALA A 2 3.19 12.21 15.02
N ILE A 3 4.50 12.29 14.78
CA ILE A 3 5.44 11.21 15.06
C ILE A 3 5.91 11.35 16.51
N LYS A 4 5.80 10.27 17.28
CA LYS A 4 6.27 10.20 18.66
C LYS A 4 7.68 9.63 18.70
N SER A 5 8.60 10.38 19.29
CA SER A 5 9.96 9.96 19.57
C SER A 5 10.09 9.38 20.98
N TYR A 6 11.07 8.53 21.19
CA TYR A 6 11.40 7.97 22.51
C TYR A 6 12.62 8.67 23.12
N LYS A 7 12.67 8.72 24.45
CA LYS A 7 13.89 9.12 25.16
C LYS A 7 15.05 8.18 24.82
N PRO A 8 16.29 8.66 24.61
CA PRO A 8 17.43 7.85 24.18
C PRO A 8 18.05 7.02 25.31
N THR A 9 17.22 6.20 25.97
CA THR A 9 17.63 5.35 27.10
C THR A 9 18.49 4.15 26.67
N THR A 10 18.39 3.72 25.42
CA THR A 10 19.18 2.62 24.82
C THR A 10 19.54 2.96 23.38
N ALA A 11 20.55 2.27 22.83
CA ALA A 11 20.96 2.45 21.44
C ALA A 11 19.78 2.27 20.45
N ALA A 12 18.90 1.30 20.71
CA ALA A 12 17.73 1.05 19.88
C ALA A 12 16.68 2.19 19.96
N ARG A 13 16.45 2.73 21.16
CA ARG A 13 15.47 3.81 21.38
C ARG A 13 15.93 5.17 20.87
N ARG A 14 17.24 5.40 20.74
CA ARG A 14 17.79 6.67 20.28
C ARG A 14 17.21 7.14 18.95
N GLN A 15 16.99 6.23 18.01
CA GLN A 15 16.50 6.53 16.67
C GLN A 15 15.09 6.01 16.39
N MET A 16 14.46 5.35 17.36
CA MET A 16 13.15 4.74 17.17
C MET A 16 12.04 5.78 17.28
N THR A 17 11.17 5.78 16.28
CA THR A 17 9.94 6.58 16.29
C THR A 17 8.72 5.69 16.05
N VAL A 18 7.54 6.20 16.38
CA VAL A 18 6.25 5.55 16.11
C VAL A 18 5.24 6.60 15.71
N THR A 19 4.23 6.19 14.96
CA THR A 19 3.07 7.03 14.69
C THR A 19 2.29 7.23 15.99
N ASP A 20 1.82 8.44 16.23
CA ASP A 20 0.90 8.71 17.35
C ASP A 20 -0.50 8.21 16.98
N TYR A 21 -1.03 7.31 17.79
CA TYR A 21 -2.37 6.74 17.62
C TYR A 21 -3.43 7.40 18.51
N SER A 22 -3.12 8.54 19.12
CA SER A 22 -4.04 9.24 20.03
C SER A 22 -5.33 9.70 19.34
N SER A 23 -5.26 10.00 18.05
CA SER A 23 -6.41 10.41 17.21
C SER A 23 -7.28 9.25 16.72
N LEU A 24 -6.86 8.01 16.95
CA LEU A 24 -7.63 6.83 16.53
C LEU A 24 -8.62 6.39 17.62
N SER A 25 -9.74 5.84 17.18
CA SER A 25 -10.75 5.27 18.06
C SER A 25 -10.20 4.02 18.76
N LYS A 26 -10.29 3.98 20.09
CA LYS A 26 -9.81 2.85 20.91
C LYS A 26 -10.89 1.78 21.04
N VAL A 27 -11.27 1.18 19.91
CA VAL A 27 -12.33 0.16 19.85
C VAL A 27 -11.79 -1.15 19.29
N ALA A 28 -12.46 -2.25 19.62
CA ALA A 28 -12.21 -3.53 18.99
C ALA A 28 -12.78 -3.53 17.57
N PRO A 29 -12.12 -4.22 16.61
CA PRO A 29 -12.63 -4.28 15.25
C PRO A 29 -13.97 -5.02 15.16
N GLU A 30 -14.82 -4.62 14.22
CA GLU A 30 -16.12 -5.25 13.96
C GLU A 30 -15.94 -6.73 13.62
N LYS A 31 -16.53 -7.62 14.43
CA LYS A 31 -16.28 -9.07 14.35
C LYS A 31 -16.72 -9.68 13.02
N SER A 32 -17.83 -9.21 12.45
CA SER A 32 -18.38 -9.67 11.18
C SER A 32 -17.47 -9.36 9.99
N LEU A 33 -16.63 -8.34 10.10
CA LEU A 33 -15.70 -7.86 9.05
C LEU A 33 -14.26 -8.32 9.26
N VAL A 34 -14.03 -9.33 10.10
CA VAL A 34 -12.68 -9.81 10.42
C VAL A 34 -12.52 -11.29 10.14
N GLU A 35 -11.50 -11.61 9.36
CA GLU A 35 -11.12 -12.98 9.00
C GLU A 35 -9.74 -13.38 9.53
N SER A 36 -9.51 -14.69 9.65
CA SER A 36 -8.19 -15.20 9.98
C SER A 36 -7.26 -15.13 8.77
N LEU A 37 -6.08 -14.52 8.96
CA LEU A 37 -5.07 -14.43 7.90
C LEU A 37 -4.11 -15.62 7.99
N LYS A 38 -4.18 -16.55 7.01
CA LYS A 38 -3.19 -17.62 6.85
C LYS A 38 -1.89 -17.03 6.28
N THR A 39 -0.76 -17.32 6.91
CA THR A 39 0.55 -16.85 6.47
C THR A 39 1.34 -18.00 5.87
N ASN A 40 1.73 -17.90 4.61
CA ASN A 40 2.49 -18.92 3.90
C ASN A 40 4.01 -18.77 4.09
N SER A 41 4.47 -17.77 4.83
CA SER A 41 5.91 -17.49 5.10
C SER A 41 6.80 -17.54 3.84
N GLY A 42 6.30 -17.01 2.73
CA GLY A 42 7.01 -16.97 1.45
C GLY A 42 7.04 -18.29 0.68
N ARG A 43 6.23 -19.26 1.03
CA ARG A 43 6.10 -20.56 0.35
C ARG A 43 4.97 -20.54 -0.67
N ASN A 44 5.14 -21.29 -1.78
CA ASN A 44 4.11 -21.51 -2.78
C ASN A 44 3.18 -22.68 -2.39
N SER A 45 2.27 -23.07 -3.28
CA SER A 45 1.35 -24.21 -3.10
C SER A 45 2.05 -25.56 -2.90
N TYR A 46 3.26 -25.73 -3.42
CA TYR A 46 4.10 -26.91 -3.25
C TYR A 46 4.99 -26.88 -2.00
N GLY A 47 4.82 -25.89 -1.12
CA GLY A 47 5.65 -25.71 0.08
C GLY A 47 7.07 -25.20 -0.16
N ARG A 48 7.46 -24.91 -1.40
CA ARG A 48 8.80 -24.39 -1.74
C ARG A 48 8.89 -22.90 -1.47
N ILE A 49 10.02 -22.44 -0.94
CA ILE A 49 10.29 -21.01 -0.69
C ILE A 49 10.50 -20.30 -2.03
N THR A 50 9.55 -19.46 -2.42
CA THR A 50 9.62 -18.60 -3.61
C THR A 50 9.96 -17.15 -3.26
N VAL A 51 9.65 -16.71 -2.04
CA VAL A 51 10.03 -15.40 -1.50
C VAL A 51 10.81 -15.61 -0.22
N ARG A 52 12.11 -15.32 -0.26
CA ARG A 52 13.01 -15.48 0.89
C ARG A 52 12.74 -14.46 1.98
N HIS A 53 13.22 -14.75 3.20
CA HIS A 53 13.24 -13.86 4.36
C HIS A 53 11.84 -13.41 4.81
N ARG A 54 10.85 -14.29 4.72
CA ARG A 54 9.48 -14.07 5.21
C ARG A 54 9.13 -15.06 6.32
N GLY A 55 8.29 -14.63 7.26
CA GLY A 55 7.76 -15.45 8.35
C GLY A 55 8.13 -14.96 9.74
N GLY A 56 7.54 -15.58 10.76
CA GLY A 56 7.77 -15.29 12.17
C GLY A 56 7.31 -13.90 12.62
N GLY A 57 6.31 -13.32 12.00
CA GLY A 57 5.69 -12.06 12.43
C GLY A 57 4.58 -12.26 13.48
N ASN A 58 4.07 -11.17 14.02
CA ASN A 58 2.91 -11.18 14.89
C ASN A 58 1.68 -11.77 14.17
N ARG A 59 0.85 -12.50 14.89
CA ARG A 59 -0.45 -12.96 14.37
C ARG A 59 -1.33 -11.74 14.11
N ARG A 60 -1.98 -11.73 12.94
CA ARG A 60 -2.86 -10.65 12.50
C ARG A 60 -4.15 -11.23 11.97
N LYS A 61 -5.24 -10.51 12.20
CA LYS A 61 -6.52 -10.77 11.54
C LYS A 61 -6.67 -9.82 10.37
N TYR A 62 -7.26 -10.27 9.28
CA TYR A 62 -7.55 -9.44 8.11
C TYR A 62 -8.87 -8.69 8.34
N ARG A 63 -8.92 -7.40 7.99
CA ARG A 63 -10.15 -6.61 7.93
C ARG A 63 -10.63 -6.59 6.49
N ILE A 64 -11.87 -6.97 6.27
CA ILE A 64 -12.51 -6.92 4.95
C ILE A 64 -12.76 -5.45 4.64
N ILE A 65 -12.10 -4.94 3.59
CA ILE A 65 -12.23 -3.55 3.16
C ILE A 65 -13.09 -3.52 1.90
N ASP A 66 -14.04 -2.60 1.89
CA ASP A 66 -14.83 -2.30 0.71
C ASP A 66 -14.01 -1.49 -0.30
N PHE A 67 -13.43 -2.21 -1.25
CA PHE A 67 -12.70 -1.60 -2.37
C PHE A 67 -13.59 -1.33 -3.59
N LYS A 68 -14.85 -1.81 -3.59
CA LYS A 68 -15.76 -1.63 -4.71
C LYS A 68 -16.62 -0.38 -4.56
N ARG A 69 -17.04 -0.07 -3.33
CA ARG A 69 -17.94 1.04 -3.06
C ARG A 69 -19.22 0.98 -3.90
N ASP A 70 -19.80 -0.23 -3.99
CA ASP A 70 -20.91 -0.58 -4.86
C ASP A 70 -22.28 -0.04 -4.41
N LYS A 71 -22.41 0.44 -3.17
CA LYS A 71 -23.63 1.09 -2.67
C LYS A 71 -23.70 2.55 -3.14
N ALA A 72 -24.20 2.73 -4.36
CA ALA A 72 -24.37 4.07 -4.94
C ALA A 72 -25.57 4.80 -4.36
N GLY A 73 -25.44 6.11 -4.10
CA GLY A 73 -26.52 7.00 -3.65
C GLY A 73 -26.90 6.86 -2.17
N ILE A 74 -26.39 5.86 -1.45
CA ILE A 74 -26.70 5.65 -0.03
C ILE A 74 -25.64 6.30 0.83
N PRO A 75 -25.97 7.29 1.68
CA PRO A 75 -25.00 7.89 2.59
C PRO A 75 -24.58 6.91 3.68
N ALA A 76 -23.32 7.01 4.08
CA ALA A 76 -22.74 6.22 5.16
C ALA A 76 -22.05 7.13 6.15
N GLN A 77 -22.36 7.00 7.44
CA GLN A 77 -21.74 7.75 8.52
C GLN A 77 -20.47 7.07 9.02
N VAL A 78 -19.40 7.82 9.24
CA VAL A 78 -18.14 7.35 9.82
C VAL A 78 -18.34 7.16 11.33
N LEU A 79 -18.30 5.91 11.79
CA LEU A 79 -18.43 5.57 13.20
C LEU A 79 -17.09 5.64 13.94
N THR A 80 -16.05 5.05 13.36
CA THR A 80 -14.70 4.96 13.97
C THR A 80 -13.60 5.08 12.94
N ILE A 81 -12.41 5.52 13.38
CA ILE A 81 -11.18 5.46 12.60
C ILE A 81 -10.22 4.56 13.35
N GLU A 82 -9.76 3.48 12.70
CA GLU A 82 -9.05 2.39 13.36
C GLU A 82 -7.66 2.11 12.73
N TYR A 83 -6.80 1.50 13.54
CA TYR A 83 -5.54 0.93 13.09
C TYR A 83 -5.75 -0.44 12.43
N ASP A 84 -5.17 -0.65 11.24
CA ASP A 84 -5.11 -1.97 10.59
C ASP A 84 -3.66 -2.46 10.52
N PRO A 85 -3.33 -3.63 11.12
CA PRO A 85 -1.97 -4.18 11.07
C PRO A 85 -1.57 -4.72 9.69
N ASN A 86 -2.49 -4.79 8.71
CA ASN A 86 -2.24 -5.37 7.40
C ASN A 86 -1.87 -4.33 6.33
N ARG A 87 -2.06 -3.06 6.65
CA ARG A 87 -1.75 -1.93 5.74
C ARG A 87 -1.15 -0.75 6.47
N SER A 88 -0.52 0.13 5.73
CA SER A 88 0.06 1.36 6.26
C SER A 88 -0.99 2.43 6.52
N ALA A 89 -2.07 2.45 5.74
CA ALA A 89 -3.20 3.36 5.90
C ALA A 89 -4.08 2.97 7.10
N HIS A 90 -4.70 3.96 7.73
CA HIS A 90 -5.80 3.71 8.68
C HIS A 90 -7.09 3.39 7.91
N ILE A 91 -8.02 2.76 8.60
CA ILE A 91 -9.33 2.38 8.07
C ILE A 91 -10.42 3.09 8.85
N ALA A 92 -11.53 3.36 8.21
CA ALA A 92 -12.73 3.89 8.84
C ALA A 92 -13.86 2.86 8.76
N LEU A 93 -14.53 2.62 9.88
CA LEU A 93 -15.78 1.86 9.91
C LEU A 93 -16.89 2.83 9.57
N VAL A 94 -17.62 2.55 8.52
CA VAL A 94 -18.79 3.33 8.09
C VAL A 94 -20.05 2.49 8.24
N GLN A 95 -21.15 3.13 8.60
CA GLN A 95 -22.48 2.53 8.67
C GLN A 95 -23.39 3.25 7.69
N TYR A 96 -23.97 2.49 6.79
CA TYR A 96 -24.98 2.95 5.86
C TYR A 96 -26.35 3.13 6.54
N GLU A 97 -27.24 3.90 5.94
CA GLU A 97 -28.61 4.12 6.47
C GLU A 97 -29.40 2.81 6.62
N ASP A 98 -29.10 1.81 5.81
CA ASP A 98 -29.70 0.47 5.91
C ASP A 98 -29.14 -0.39 7.06
N GLY A 99 -28.23 0.16 7.87
CA GLY A 99 -27.60 -0.50 9.01
C GLY A 99 -26.37 -1.37 8.66
N GLU A 100 -26.07 -1.59 7.37
CA GLU A 100 -24.87 -2.35 6.97
C GLU A 100 -23.60 -1.57 7.33
N LYS A 101 -22.62 -2.29 7.91
CA LYS A 101 -21.32 -1.73 8.24
C LYS A 101 -20.28 -2.21 7.24
N ARG A 102 -19.37 -1.32 6.83
CA ARG A 102 -18.22 -1.66 6.00
C ARG A 102 -16.97 -0.91 6.44
N TYR A 103 -15.80 -1.49 6.22
CA TYR A 103 -14.54 -0.77 6.35
C TYR A 103 -14.15 -0.12 5.03
N ILE A 104 -13.69 1.12 5.08
CA ILE A 104 -13.07 1.84 3.96
C ILE A 104 -11.67 2.29 4.35
N ILE A 105 -10.82 2.64 3.37
CA ILE A 105 -9.56 3.32 3.65
C ILE A 105 -9.89 4.75 4.08
N ALA A 106 -9.33 5.17 5.22
CA ALA A 106 -9.53 6.51 5.74
C ALA A 106 -8.71 7.54 4.93
N PRO A 107 -9.35 8.49 4.22
CA PRO A 107 -8.64 9.59 3.60
C PRO A 107 -8.12 10.58 4.64
N ASN A 108 -7.20 11.42 4.22
CA ASN A 108 -6.70 12.50 5.05
C ASN A 108 -7.79 13.53 5.33
N GLY A 109 -7.93 13.94 6.59
CA GLY A 109 -8.93 14.91 7.02
C GLY A 109 -10.29 14.33 7.43
N LEU A 110 -10.57 13.04 7.15
CA LEU A 110 -11.81 12.39 7.58
C LEU A 110 -11.90 12.33 9.10
N LYS A 111 -13.07 12.61 9.65
CA LYS A 111 -13.36 12.58 11.09
C LYS A 111 -14.51 11.63 11.39
N VAL A 112 -14.61 11.23 12.65
CA VAL A 112 -15.77 10.48 13.16
C VAL A 112 -16.99 11.41 13.11
N GLY A 113 -18.10 10.89 12.60
CA GLY A 113 -19.35 11.64 12.38
C GLY A 113 -19.50 12.19 10.95
N ASP A 114 -18.44 12.26 10.16
CA ASP A 114 -18.53 12.67 8.76
C ASP A 114 -19.39 11.67 7.95
N THR A 115 -20.03 12.16 6.91
CA THR A 115 -20.80 11.35 5.96
C THR A 115 -20.03 11.16 4.68
N VAL A 116 -20.02 9.94 4.14
CA VAL A 116 -19.40 9.59 2.86
C VAL A 116 -20.41 8.93 1.94
N VAL A 117 -20.37 9.30 0.67
CA VAL A 117 -21.31 8.80 -0.35
C VAL A 117 -20.50 8.18 -1.50
N SER A 118 -21.09 7.23 -2.20
CA SER A 118 -20.57 6.66 -3.42
C SER A 118 -21.57 6.86 -4.56
N GLY A 119 -21.09 7.14 -5.77
CA GLY A 119 -21.95 7.25 -6.95
C GLY A 119 -21.59 8.45 -7.84
N PRO A 120 -22.21 8.54 -9.02
CA PRO A 120 -21.87 9.59 -10.00
C PRO A 120 -22.31 11.00 -9.55
N GLU A 121 -23.31 11.09 -8.69
CA GLU A 121 -23.88 12.35 -8.19
C GLU A 121 -23.29 12.78 -6.83
N ALA A 122 -22.34 12.01 -6.30
CA ALA A 122 -21.72 12.34 -5.02
C ALA A 122 -20.88 13.63 -5.13
N ASP A 123 -20.89 14.45 -4.08
CA ASP A 123 -20.10 15.65 -3.98
C ASP A 123 -18.58 15.36 -4.03
N ILE A 124 -17.79 16.34 -4.50
CA ILE A 124 -16.34 16.23 -4.62
C ILE A 124 -15.70 16.55 -3.26
N ILE A 125 -16.01 15.70 -2.27
CA ILE A 125 -15.51 15.79 -0.90
C ILE A 125 -14.61 14.59 -0.62
N ALA A 126 -13.56 14.80 0.20
CA ALA A 126 -12.63 13.73 0.57
C ALA A 126 -13.36 12.54 1.23
N GLY A 127 -13.19 11.35 0.67
CA GLY A 127 -13.85 10.12 1.13
C GLY A 127 -15.00 9.65 0.24
N ASN A 128 -15.56 10.53 -0.57
CA ASN A 128 -16.58 10.16 -1.55
C ASN A 128 -15.96 9.40 -2.73
N ALA A 129 -16.68 8.43 -3.25
CA ALA A 129 -16.23 7.60 -4.36
C ALA A 129 -17.09 7.86 -5.60
N LEU A 130 -16.46 8.25 -6.71
CA LEU A 130 -17.11 8.59 -7.97
C LEU A 130 -16.46 7.85 -9.14
N PRO A 131 -17.19 7.66 -10.26
CA PRO A 131 -16.56 7.29 -11.51
C PRO A 131 -15.65 8.42 -12.00
N LEU A 132 -14.51 8.07 -12.61
CA LEU A 132 -13.51 9.04 -13.10
C LEU A 132 -14.11 10.07 -14.07
N SER A 133 -15.16 9.69 -14.81
CA SER A 133 -15.90 10.60 -15.68
C SER A 133 -16.52 11.78 -14.94
N ALA A 134 -17.01 11.58 -13.71
CA ALA A 134 -17.65 12.63 -12.89
C ALA A 134 -16.64 13.51 -12.12
N ILE A 135 -15.40 13.06 -11.91
CA ILE A 135 -14.39 13.79 -11.12
C ILE A 135 -13.76 14.90 -11.97
N PRO A 136 -13.65 16.16 -11.51
CA PRO A 136 -12.97 17.23 -12.23
C PRO A 136 -11.48 16.94 -12.48
N VAL A 137 -10.98 17.44 -13.60
CA VAL A 137 -9.54 17.40 -13.94
C VAL A 137 -8.74 18.18 -12.91
N GLY A 138 -7.54 17.71 -12.56
CA GLY A 138 -6.69 18.30 -11.54
C GLY A 138 -6.91 17.75 -10.13
N THR A 139 -8.03 17.09 -9.86
CA THR A 139 -8.38 16.53 -8.55
C THR A 139 -7.41 15.42 -8.12
N PHE A 140 -7.03 15.44 -6.82
CA PHE A 140 -6.31 14.34 -6.19
C PHE A 140 -7.28 13.24 -5.78
N ILE A 141 -6.92 12.02 -6.11
CA ILE A 141 -7.73 10.82 -5.91
C ILE A 141 -6.89 9.68 -5.33
N HIS A 142 -7.53 8.73 -4.72
CA HIS A 142 -6.94 7.48 -4.25
C HIS A 142 -7.91 6.31 -4.47
N ASN A 143 -7.56 5.10 -4.09
CA ASN A 143 -8.41 3.91 -4.29
C ASN A 143 -8.93 3.80 -5.74
N VAL A 144 -8.03 3.89 -6.72
CA VAL A 144 -8.41 3.91 -8.13
C VAL A 144 -8.55 2.49 -8.66
N GLU A 145 -9.64 2.21 -9.33
CA GLU A 145 -9.84 0.96 -10.07
C GLU A 145 -9.01 0.92 -11.36
N LEU A 146 -8.68 -0.29 -11.82
CA LEU A 146 -8.07 -0.53 -13.14
C LEU A 146 -9.09 -1.04 -14.16
N TYR A 147 -10.12 -1.71 -13.70
CA TYR A 147 -11.21 -2.25 -14.49
C TYR A 147 -12.51 -2.00 -13.74
N PRO A 148 -13.58 -1.59 -14.44
CA PRO A 148 -14.86 -1.28 -13.78
C PRO A 148 -15.39 -2.46 -12.95
N GLY A 149 -15.84 -2.18 -11.73
CA GLY A 149 -16.43 -3.15 -10.80
C GLY A 149 -15.46 -4.16 -10.18
N LYS A 150 -14.16 -4.09 -10.49
CA LYS A 150 -13.16 -4.99 -9.89
C LYS A 150 -12.74 -4.57 -8.49
N GLY A 151 -12.99 -3.33 -8.14
CA GLY A 151 -12.54 -2.70 -6.90
C GLY A 151 -11.18 -2.02 -7.03
N ALA A 152 -10.90 -1.13 -6.10
CA ALA A 152 -9.70 -0.30 -6.09
C ALA A 152 -8.40 -1.12 -6.04
N GLN A 153 -7.44 -0.78 -6.88
CA GLN A 153 -6.14 -1.45 -6.97
C GLN A 153 -4.94 -0.51 -6.84
N LEU A 154 -5.09 0.76 -7.23
CA LEU A 154 -4.02 1.75 -7.23
C LEU A 154 -4.19 2.77 -6.09
N ALA A 155 -3.09 3.39 -5.66
CA ALA A 155 -3.04 4.46 -4.67
C ALA A 155 -3.78 4.14 -3.36
N ARG A 156 -3.37 3.05 -2.65
CA ARG A 156 -4.01 2.56 -1.41
C ARG A 156 -3.14 2.65 -0.16
N ALA A 157 -1.86 2.98 -0.29
CA ALA A 157 -0.94 3.05 0.84
C ALA A 157 -1.06 4.42 1.55
N ALA A 158 -0.57 4.49 2.79
CA ALA A 158 -0.56 5.72 3.59
C ALA A 158 0.10 6.89 2.87
N GLY A 159 -0.49 8.07 2.96
CA GLY A 159 0.02 9.31 2.38
C GLY A 159 0.05 9.37 0.85
N ILE A 160 -0.44 8.34 0.16
CA ILE A 160 -0.40 8.27 -1.30
C ILE A 160 -1.63 8.92 -1.91
N GLN A 161 -1.40 9.58 -3.06
CA GLN A 161 -2.43 10.15 -3.92
C GLN A 161 -2.04 9.96 -5.38
N ALA A 162 -3.02 9.91 -6.26
CA ALA A 162 -2.90 10.02 -7.70
C ALA A 162 -3.60 11.30 -8.16
N GLN A 163 -3.33 11.79 -9.35
CA GLN A 163 -3.95 13.00 -9.89
C GLN A 163 -4.62 12.70 -11.22
N LEU A 164 -5.86 13.12 -11.38
CA LEU A 164 -6.57 13.08 -12.64
C LEU A 164 -6.08 14.23 -13.53
N MET A 165 -5.41 13.90 -14.65
CA MET A 165 -4.75 14.88 -15.50
C MET A 165 -5.63 15.34 -16.68
N ALA A 166 -6.35 14.41 -17.29
CA ALA A 166 -7.20 14.67 -18.44
C ALA A 166 -8.29 13.59 -18.57
N LYS A 167 -9.30 13.86 -19.37
CA LYS A 167 -10.34 12.92 -19.80
C LYS A 167 -10.45 12.97 -21.31
N GLU A 168 -10.26 11.84 -21.97
CA GLU A 168 -10.28 11.73 -23.42
C GLU A 168 -11.15 10.53 -23.84
N GLY A 169 -12.31 10.81 -24.35
CA GLY A 169 -13.27 9.79 -24.78
C GLY A 169 -13.59 8.79 -23.65
N ALA A 170 -13.31 7.50 -23.89
CA ALA A 170 -13.57 6.42 -22.95
C ALA A 170 -12.52 6.28 -21.83
N TYR A 171 -11.46 7.10 -21.82
CA TYR A 171 -10.35 6.98 -20.88
C TYR A 171 -10.11 8.27 -20.09
N ALA A 172 -9.63 8.08 -18.88
CA ALA A 172 -9.09 9.12 -18.01
C ALA A 172 -7.57 8.94 -17.86
N LEU A 173 -6.81 10.00 -18.09
CA LEU A 173 -5.36 10.03 -17.92
C LEU A 173 -5.04 10.34 -16.46
N ILE A 174 -4.37 9.41 -15.77
CA ILE A 174 -4.03 9.53 -14.36
C ILE A 174 -2.52 9.52 -14.17
N ARG A 175 -2.04 10.47 -13.39
CA ARG A 175 -0.67 10.52 -12.87
C ARG A 175 -0.61 9.71 -11.58
N LEU A 176 0.08 8.59 -11.61
CA LEU A 176 0.28 7.72 -10.46
C LEU A 176 1.35 8.29 -9.49
N PRO A 177 1.39 7.83 -8.22
CA PRO A 177 2.41 8.25 -7.25
C PRO A 177 3.85 8.00 -7.71
N SER A 178 4.06 7.01 -8.58
CA SER A 178 5.36 6.72 -9.20
C SER A 178 5.80 7.73 -10.26
N GLY A 179 4.92 8.66 -10.67
CA GLY A 179 5.11 9.56 -11.81
C GLY A 179 4.70 8.98 -13.18
N GLU A 180 4.26 7.70 -13.22
CA GLU A 180 3.73 7.09 -14.44
C GLU A 180 2.41 7.75 -14.83
N LEU A 181 2.26 8.12 -16.12
CA LEU A 181 1.00 8.54 -16.73
C LEU A 181 0.34 7.33 -17.37
N ARG A 182 -0.90 7.07 -16.96
CA ARG A 182 -1.63 5.87 -17.37
C ARG A 182 -3.08 6.19 -17.70
N ASN A 183 -3.56 5.62 -18.81
CA ASN A 183 -4.96 5.64 -19.19
C ASN A 183 -5.73 4.56 -18.43
N ILE A 184 -6.86 4.95 -17.85
CA ILE A 184 -7.80 4.09 -17.12
C ILE A 184 -9.20 4.34 -17.68
N PRO A 185 -10.05 3.31 -17.87
CA PRO A 185 -11.41 3.52 -18.34
C PRO A 185 -12.17 4.53 -17.48
N ALA A 186 -12.88 5.46 -18.12
CA ALA A 186 -13.58 6.56 -17.43
C ALA A 186 -14.69 6.09 -16.45
N ASN A 187 -15.21 4.87 -16.67
CA ASN A 187 -16.21 4.25 -15.80
C ASN A 187 -15.62 3.61 -14.52
N CYS A 188 -14.27 3.59 -14.37
CA CYS A 188 -13.62 3.10 -13.17
C CYS A 188 -13.88 4.04 -11.99
N MET A 189 -14.11 3.47 -10.81
CA MET A 189 -14.31 4.23 -9.58
C MET A 189 -12.98 4.70 -8.99
N ALA A 190 -13.01 5.86 -8.36
CA ALA A 190 -11.93 6.39 -7.53
C ALA A 190 -12.50 7.15 -6.33
N THR A 191 -11.74 7.24 -5.26
CA THR A 191 -12.12 8.01 -4.07
C THR A 191 -11.38 9.35 -4.08
N ILE A 192 -12.10 10.42 -3.74
CA ILE A 192 -11.57 11.79 -3.70
C ILE A 192 -10.61 11.95 -2.51
N GLY A 193 -9.52 12.68 -2.74
CA GLY A 193 -8.54 13.08 -1.73
C GLY A 193 -7.31 12.18 -1.66
N GLN A 194 -6.50 12.40 -0.64
CA GLN A 194 -5.26 11.68 -0.32
C GLN A 194 -5.53 10.64 0.77
N VAL A 195 -4.84 9.52 0.74
CA VAL A 195 -4.88 8.53 1.84
C VAL A 195 -4.28 9.14 3.12
N GLY A 196 -4.93 8.91 4.25
CA GLY A 196 -4.46 9.37 5.56
C GLY A 196 -3.13 8.74 6.02
N ASN A 197 -2.71 9.06 7.27
CA ASN A 197 -1.45 8.59 7.86
C ASN A 197 -0.20 9.00 7.06
N ILE A 198 -0.13 10.26 6.65
CA ILE A 198 0.92 10.83 5.77
C ILE A 198 2.32 10.60 6.34
N ASP A 199 2.49 10.73 7.65
CA ASP A 199 3.80 10.61 8.32
C ASP A 199 4.31 9.16 8.45
N HIS A 200 3.60 8.17 7.91
CA HIS A 200 3.99 6.77 8.03
C HIS A 200 5.39 6.47 7.46
N GLU A 201 5.77 7.12 6.38
CA GLU A 201 7.09 6.94 5.75
C GLU A 201 8.25 7.46 6.60
N ASN A 202 7.99 8.45 7.47
CA ASN A 202 8.99 9.08 8.33
C ASN A 202 9.26 8.26 9.60
N VAL A 203 8.57 7.13 9.81
CA VAL A 203 8.73 6.29 11.00
C VAL A 203 10.00 5.47 10.93
N SER A 204 10.90 5.68 11.90
CA SER A 204 12.11 4.87 12.07
C SER A 204 11.83 3.63 12.93
N ILE A 205 12.12 2.45 12.39
CA ILE A 205 11.91 1.16 13.08
C ILE A 205 12.82 1.04 14.31
N GLY A 206 14.05 1.53 14.24
CA GLY A 206 15.02 1.63 15.34
C GLY A 206 15.69 0.33 15.76
N LYS A 207 15.03 -0.84 15.66
CA LYS A 207 15.60 -2.12 16.10
C LYS A 207 15.20 -3.30 15.21
N ALA A 208 16.09 -4.29 15.10
CA ALA A 208 15.88 -5.51 14.33
C ALA A 208 14.67 -6.33 14.81
N GLY A 209 14.43 -6.39 16.11
CA GLY A 209 13.30 -7.12 16.69
C GLY A 209 11.94 -6.59 16.19
N ARG A 210 11.78 -5.27 16.02
CA ARG A 210 10.56 -4.70 15.46
C ARG A 210 10.34 -5.15 14.01
N LYS A 211 11.42 -5.21 13.20
CA LYS A 211 11.37 -5.73 11.84
C LYS A 211 11.01 -7.23 11.82
N ARG A 212 11.51 -8.01 12.82
CA ARG A 212 11.13 -9.42 12.99
C ARG A 212 9.63 -9.58 13.28
N HIS A 213 9.05 -8.75 14.16
CA HIS A 213 7.61 -8.77 14.44
C HIS A 213 6.75 -8.41 13.22
N MET A 214 7.29 -7.66 12.26
CA MET A 214 6.64 -7.38 10.98
C MET A 214 6.67 -8.57 9.99
N GLY A 215 7.31 -9.68 10.35
CA GLY A 215 7.40 -10.87 9.51
C GLY A 215 8.61 -10.93 8.58
N TRP A 216 9.60 -10.07 8.80
CA TRP A 216 10.86 -10.10 8.06
C TRP A 216 11.92 -10.88 8.81
N ARG A 217 12.50 -11.87 8.15
CA ARG A 217 13.65 -12.63 8.67
C ARG A 217 14.96 -11.92 8.32
N PRO A 218 16.03 -12.16 9.09
CA PRO A 218 17.36 -11.65 8.77
C PRO A 218 17.83 -12.05 7.38
N THR A 219 18.57 -11.17 6.73
CA THR A 219 19.15 -11.39 5.40
C THR A 219 20.67 -11.45 5.53
N VAL A 220 21.26 -12.48 4.97
CA VAL A 220 22.73 -12.63 4.85
C VAL A 220 23.16 -12.16 3.47
N ARG A 221 24.20 -11.33 3.40
CA ARG A 221 24.77 -10.86 2.13
C ARG A 221 25.54 -11.99 1.43
N GLY A 222 25.56 -12.01 0.10
CA GLY A 222 26.19 -13.06 -0.69
C GLY A 222 27.71 -13.21 -0.45
N SER A 223 28.41 -12.10 -0.15
CA SER A 223 29.86 -12.08 0.09
C SER A 223 30.32 -12.82 1.36
N VAL A 224 29.42 -13.19 2.25
CA VAL A 224 29.73 -14.00 3.46
C VAL A 224 29.23 -15.45 3.35
N MET A 225 28.82 -15.85 2.16
CA MET A 225 28.42 -17.22 1.84
C MET A 225 29.57 -17.98 1.20
N ASN A 226 29.41 -19.30 1.09
CA ASN A 226 30.36 -20.12 0.34
C ASN A 226 30.22 -19.92 -1.18
N PRO A 227 31.26 -20.22 -1.98
CA PRO A 227 31.23 -20.07 -3.44
C PRO A 227 30.08 -20.84 -4.12
N ASN A 228 29.75 -22.02 -3.60
CA ASN A 228 28.62 -22.81 -4.11
C ASN A 228 27.25 -22.25 -3.78
N ALA A 229 27.13 -21.39 -2.76
CA ALA A 229 25.85 -20.81 -2.31
C ALA A 229 25.53 -19.46 -2.96
N HIS A 230 26.54 -18.70 -3.36
CA HIS A 230 26.37 -17.40 -3.99
C HIS A 230 27.56 -17.05 -4.91
N PRO A 231 27.33 -16.44 -6.08
CA PRO A 231 28.41 -15.98 -6.99
C PRO A 231 29.39 -14.97 -6.37
N HIS A 232 29.05 -14.34 -5.25
CA HIS A 232 29.93 -13.45 -4.49
C HIS A 232 30.60 -14.13 -3.31
N GLY A 233 30.39 -15.44 -3.13
CA GLY A 233 30.91 -16.19 -2.00
C GLY A 233 32.41 -16.54 -2.16
N GLY A 234 33.03 -16.88 -1.03
CA GLY A 234 34.42 -17.28 -0.95
C GLY A 234 35.40 -16.13 -0.65
N GLY A 235 36.67 -16.47 -0.55
CA GLY A 235 37.75 -15.56 -0.21
C GLY A 235 38.04 -15.46 1.29
N GLU A 236 39.15 -14.83 1.62
CA GLU A 236 39.63 -14.59 2.98
C GLU A 236 39.11 -13.25 3.52
N GLY A 237 38.70 -13.21 4.79
CA GLY A 237 38.30 -12.00 5.51
C GLY A 237 37.14 -11.26 4.84
N ARG A 238 37.27 -9.95 4.65
CA ARG A 238 36.29 -9.09 4.00
C ARG A 238 36.53 -9.03 2.49
N SER A 239 36.10 -10.06 1.77
CA SER A 239 36.26 -10.14 0.32
C SER A 239 35.37 -9.18 -0.44
N PRO A 240 35.84 -8.59 -1.54
CA PRO A 240 35.01 -7.80 -2.46
C PRO A 240 34.07 -8.71 -3.28
N ILE A 241 33.22 -8.10 -4.09
CA ILE A 241 32.28 -8.83 -4.98
C ILE A 241 33.05 -9.64 -6.06
N GLY A 242 34.23 -9.17 -6.48
CA GLY A 242 35.08 -9.84 -7.47
C GLY A 242 34.49 -9.93 -8.89
N ARG A 243 33.53 -9.05 -9.21
CA ARG A 243 32.83 -9.01 -10.51
C ARG A 243 32.61 -7.55 -10.92
N PRO A 244 32.40 -7.26 -12.24
CA PRO A 244 32.14 -5.91 -12.72
C PRO A 244 30.93 -5.24 -12.08
N GLY A 245 29.97 -6.03 -11.57
CA GLY A 245 28.80 -5.55 -10.84
C GLY A 245 28.17 -6.62 -9.96
N PRO A 246 27.31 -6.21 -9.01
CA PRO A 246 26.62 -7.14 -8.13
C PRO A 246 25.64 -8.02 -8.90
N VAL A 247 25.59 -9.31 -8.54
CA VAL A 247 24.68 -10.28 -9.15
C VAL A 247 23.77 -10.93 -8.09
N THR A 248 22.68 -11.50 -8.55
CA THR A 248 21.76 -12.30 -7.74
C THR A 248 22.38 -13.69 -7.47
N PRO A 249 21.83 -14.51 -6.55
CA PRO A 249 22.26 -15.90 -6.34
C PRO A 249 22.24 -16.75 -7.61
N TRP A 250 21.46 -16.37 -8.60
CA TRP A 250 21.36 -17.05 -9.91
C TRP A 250 22.24 -16.43 -11.00
N GLY A 251 23.15 -15.53 -10.63
CA GLY A 251 24.11 -14.92 -11.56
C GLY A 251 23.57 -13.77 -12.42
N LYS A 252 22.30 -13.38 -12.30
CA LYS A 252 21.76 -12.23 -13.03
C LYS A 252 22.18 -10.92 -12.37
N PRO A 253 22.40 -9.83 -13.15
CA PRO A 253 22.69 -8.52 -12.59
C PRO A 253 21.63 -8.10 -11.53
N ALA A 254 22.09 -7.64 -10.36
CA ALA A 254 21.22 -7.28 -9.25
C ALA A 254 20.69 -5.83 -9.33
N LEU A 255 21.46 -4.94 -9.95
CA LEU A 255 21.14 -3.51 -10.09
C LEU A 255 21.01 -3.13 -11.57
N GLY A 256 20.08 -2.22 -11.87
CA GLY A 256 19.88 -1.67 -13.22
C GLY A 256 19.25 -2.59 -14.26
N TYR A 257 19.08 -3.87 -13.97
CA TYR A 257 18.49 -4.82 -14.92
C TYR A 257 16.99 -4.61 -15.04
N LYS A 258 16.52 -4.37 -16.28
CA LYS A 258 15.09 -4.20 -16.59
C LYS A 258 14.42 -5.57 -16.65
N THR A 259 13.64 -5.91 -15.62
CA THR A 259 12.96 -7.21 -15.52
C THR A 259 11.56 -7.25 -16.14
N ARG A 260 10.98 -6.08 -16.48
CA ARG A 260 9.69 -6.02 -17.16
C ARG A 260 9.82 -6.64 -18.54
N LYS A 261 8.92 -7.57 -18.88
CA LYS A 261 8.86 -8.18 -20.23
C LYS A 261 8.55 -7.11 -21.27
N HIS A 262 9.17 -7.24 -22.46
CA HIS A 262 8.77 -6.47 -23.63
C HIS A 262 7.35 -6.89 -24.07
N HIS A 263 6.59 -5.97 -24.65
CA HIS A 263 5.23 -6.20 -25.14
C HIS A 263 4.26 -6.73 -24.08
N ASN A 264 4.28 -6.13 -22.89
CA ASN A 264 3.32 -6.47 -21.86
C ASN A 264 1.93 -5.94 -22.24
N ARG A 265 0.87 -6.72 -21.99
CA ARG A 265 -0.54 -6.36 -22.30
C ARG A 265 -0.96 -5.00 -21.72
N SER A 266 -0.33 -4.56 -20.63
CA SER A 266 -0.60 -3.26 -20.01
C SER A 266 0.13 -2.08 -20.67
N ASP A 267 1.03 -2.31 -21.65
CA ASP A 267 1.83 -1.23 -22.25
C ASP A 267 0.96 -0.25 -23.05
N LYS A 268 -0.14 -0.72 -23.67
CA LYS A 268 -1.12 0.11 -24.38
C LYS A 268 -1.81 1.18 -23.51
N PHE A 269 -1.81 0.99 -22.20
CA PHE A 269 -2.42 1.93 -21.24
C PHE A 269 -1.40 2.90 -20.62
N ILE A 270 -0.08 2.69 -20.83
CA ILE A 270 0.96 3.54 -20.27
C ILE A 270 1.37 4.58 -21.30
N VAL A 271 1.01 5.84 -21.05
CA VAL A 271 1.37 6.98 -21.90
C VAL A 271 2.81 7.40 -21.67
N LYS A 272 3.21 7.57 -20.41
CA LYS A 272 4.57 7.93 -20.03
C LYS A 272 5.02 7.11 -18.82
N ARG A 273 6.17 6.44 -18.93
CA ARG A 273 6.77 5.71 -17.81
C ARG A 273 7.44 6.67 -16.83
N ARG A 274 7.59 6.27 -15.56
CA ARG A 274 8.17 7.09 -14.48
C ARG A 274 9.56 7.65 -14.80
N ASN A 275 10.37 6.94 -15.59
CA ASN A 275 11.75 7.30 -15.94
C ASN A 275 11.90 7.71 -17.42
N ALA A 276 10.81 7.96 -18.13
CA ALA A 276 10.89 8.50 -19.49
C ALA A 276 11.25 9.98 -19.43
N LYS A 277 12.35 10.35 -20.11
CA LYS A 277 12.74 11.72 -20.36
C LYS A 277 11.75 12.39 -21.30
#